data_389045e46b3e41a6687488b0ce98206d
#
_entry.id   389045e46b3e41a6687488b0ce98206d
#
_cell.length_a   1.000
_cell.length_b   1.000
_cell.length_c   1.000
_cell.angle_alpha   90.00
_cell.angle_beta   90.00
_cell.angle_gamma   90.00
#
_symmetry.space_group_name_H-M   'P 1'
#
loop_
_entity.id
_entity.type
_entity.pdbx_description
1 polymer ?
#
loop_
_entity_poly.entity_id
_entity_poly.type
_entity_poly.pdbx_seq_one_letter_code
_entity_poly.pdbx_strand_id
1 'polypeptide(L)'
;MSNDNDSKQMMSWNAILSKSRTKEIDRMNPEFAGDYKAADLNNYPFEFDCFSISSCSAIRAMQDKTQVFAFGSSNFCRTRLTHSIEVASTASSIISMISRNDPSFFEDDEERTKNNFKISLKEEIKDVVYAAGLLHDIGNPPFGHMGEQYLSQAIIAWLKDQNMIAIVEKEINFDDIVQNNIIEDKDVLFLYPKYTNDRSKDKLKYIKYKENEFMDKTFMQDLINIEGNAQGIRYLIDDSPIKELSTIKPTYAVLSSLMKYTSNQPNVTLEFSNASNTSDSNLNHIVKIKESLKFEQLANEGDSDNNQLIKNPVYLHKKGFYLSEEEKINTIFNELKISKINNNYVRNPLAYILEAADDISYRTADFEDALLKGIITVNDIKTVLKEYLEIDDNDLKKFEEKIKSTSISRKNVTNISHDCFKNNFDLQCDVYSLLSLVLKIENCETKNDFNKFHEYLHEWITQLKTQLIFVAAWSFQYNINKIMNGTFSSELLNADKCYHKNIMRILKTLMEKYVYNSDEVSFQNEQAKFLINKVWSNLTEFIKNKKRNDFDNDSFKLLPMRLQQTLIKYTSKEDDFLYSELRIIIDFICSLSDEEVRKLANWEVLNSMIG
;
A
#
# COMPACT_ATOMS: atom_id res chain seq x y z
N MET A 1 27.47 15.07 -29.56
CA MET A 1 27.83 15.71 -28.29
C MET A 1 26.70 16.67 -27.96
N SER A 2 25.62 16.15 -27.40
CA SER A 2 24.51 16.93 -26.81
C SER A 2 24.81 17.05 -25.34
N ASN A 3 25.03 18.26 -24.87
CA ASN A 3 25.20 18.59 -23.45
C ASN A 3 23.86 18.38 -22.73
N ASP A 4 23.64 17.22 -22.20
CA ASP A 4 22.59 16.98 -21.18
C ASP A 4 23.12 17.43 -19.80
N ASN A 5 23.26 18.75 -19.64
CA ASN A 5 23.19 19.35 -18.32
C ASN A 5 21.70 19.44 -17.93
N ASP A 6 21.06 18.33 -17.61
CA ASP A 6 19.86 18.33 -16.83
C ASP A 6 20.22 18.85 -15.42
N SER A 7 20.17 20.17 -15.26
CA SER A 7 20.16 20.78 -13.94
C SER A 7 18.99 20.14 -13.17
N LYS A 8 19.30 19.31 -12.16
CA LYS A 8 18.31 18.69 -11.27
C LYS A 8 17.42 19.79 -10.72
N GLN A 9 16.26 19.98 -11.33
CA GLN A 9 15.31 21.00 -10.90
C GLN A 9 14.65 20.47 -9.63
N MET A 10 14.83 21.18 -8.52
CA MET A 10 14.17 20.89 -7.25
C MET A 10 12.64 21.01 -7.44
N MET A 11 11.89 20.05 -6.95
CA MET A 11 10.41 20.10 -6.94
C MET A 11 9.93 21.33 -6.16
N SER A 12 8.82 21.93 -6.59
CA SER A 12 8.22 23.08 -5.93
C SER A 12 6.79 22.80 -5.51
N TRP A 13 6.34 23.41 -4.41
CA TRP A 13 4.97 23.25 -3.94
C TRP A 13 3.93 23.67 -4.98
N ASN A 14 4.19 24.74 -5.73
CA ASN A 14 3.28 25.23 -6.78
C ASN A 14 3.09 24.19 -7.91
N ALA A 15 4.15 23.47 -8.27
CA ALA A 15 4.03 22.41 -9.27
C ALA A 15 3.35 21.15 -8.70
N ILE A 16 3.70 20.76 -7.47
CA ILE A 16 3.13 19.58 -6.79
C ILE A 16 1.62 19.74 -6.56
N LEU A 17 1.14 20.95 -6.28
CA LEU A 17 -0.27 21.28 -6.05
C LEU A 17 -1.02 21.62 -7.35
N SER A 18 -0.76 20.85 -8.43
CA SER A 18 -1.52 21.01 -9.68
C SER A 18 -3.01 20.72 -9.47
N LYS A 19 -3.83 21.63 -9.98
CA LYS A 19 -5.29 21.58 -9.97
C LYS A 19 -5.86 20.80 -11.16
N SER A 20 -5.03 20.38 -12.10
CA SER A 20 -5.42 19.61 -13.27
C SER A 20 -6.00 18.24 -12.89
N ARG A 21 -6.83 17.70 -13.76
CA ARG A 21 -7.52 16.42 -13.60
C ARG A 21 -7.41 15.60 -14.87
N THR A 22 -7.51 14.29 -14.78
CA THR A 22 -7.52 13.38 -15.95
C THR A 22 -8.68 13.66 -16.91
N LYS A 23 -9.78 14.15 -16.37
CA LYS A 23 -10.94 14.63 -17.15
C LYS A 23 -11.46 15.90 -16.52
N GLU A 24 -11.87 16.84 -17.37
CA GLU A 24 -12.66 17.99 -16.90
C GLU A 24 -13.95 17.46 -16.24
N ILE A 25 -14.25 17.97 -15.08
CA ILE A 25 -15.58 17.77 -14.48
C ILE A 25 -16.54 18.45 -15.44
N ASP A 26 -17.43 17.69 -16.07
CA ASP A 26 -18.48 18.27 -16.90
C ASP A 26 -19.12 19.40 -16.09
N ARG A 27 -19.01 20.62 -16.61
CA ARG A 27 -19.56 21.79 -15.96
C ARG A 27 -21.02 21.47 -15.67
N MET A 28 -21.41 21.54 -14.40
CA MET A 28 -22.82 21.42 -14.05
C MET A 28 -23.62 22.22 -15.04
N ASN A 29 -24.66 21.62 -15.65
CA ASN A 29 -25.50 22.31 -16.60
C ASN A 29 -25.82 23.70 -16.04
N PRO A 30 -25.49 24.79 -16.73
CA PRO A 30 -25.70 26.16 -16.23
C PRO A 30 -27.12 26.41 -15.75
N GLU A 31 -28.11 25.65 -16.26
CA GLU A 31 -29.52 25.73 -15.84
C GLU A 31 -29.77 25.27 -14.39
N PHE A 32 -28.86 24.40 -13.82
CA PHE A 32 -28.96 23.94 -12.42
C PHE A 32 -28.00 24.68 -11.47
N ALA A 33 -27.09 25.49 -11.99
CA ALA A 33 -26.04 26.10 -11.16
C ALA A 33 -26.56 27.31 -10.36
N GLY A 34 -27.75 27.87 -10.65
CA GLY A 34 -28.24 29.08 -10.00
C GLY A 34 -27.17 30.19 -10.02
N ASP A 35 -27.14 31.02 -8.99
CA ASP A 35 -26.12 32.05 -8.80
C ASP A 35 -24.77 31.50 -8.28
N TYR A 36 -24.64 30.21 -8.07
CA TYR A 36 -23.35 29.56 -7.74
C TYR A 36 -22.48 29.52 -8.99
N LYS A 37 -21.60 30.51 -9.11
CA LYS A 37 -20.65 30.58 -10.22
C LYS A 37 -19.76 29.33 -10.21
N ALA A 38 -19.67 28.61 -11.33
CA ALA A 38 -18.70 27.56 -11.57
C ALA A 38 -17.24 28.01 -11.25
N ALA A 39 -16.99 29.30 -11.14
CA ALA A 39 -15.75 29.89 -10.67
C ALA A 39 -15.39 29.52 -9.22
N ASP A 40 -16.34 29.18 -8.36
CA ASP A 40 -16.03 28.88 -6.95
C ASP A 40 -15.43 27.48 -6.78
N LEU A 41 -15.82 26.49 -7.56
CA LEU A 41 -15.21 25.16 -7.53
C LEU A 41 -13.75 25.17 -8.00
N ASN A 42 -13.41 26.05 -8.95
CA ASN A 42 -12.03 26.23 -9.41
C ASN A 42 -11.16 26.97 -8.39
N ASN A 43 -11.75 27.69 -7.44
CA ASN A 43 -11.01 28.39 -6.39
C ASN A 43 -10.63 27.47 -5.21
N TYR A 44 -11.36 26.35 -5.02
CA TYR A 44 -11.19 25.40 -3.90
C TYR A 44 -11.09 23.95 -4.40
N PRO A 45 -10.18 23.60 -5.32
CA PRO A 45 -10.17 22.31 -6.00
C PRO A 45 -9.91 21.14 -5.06
N PHE A 46 -9.10 21.32 -4.03
CA PHE A 46 -8.72 20.25 -3.09
C PHE A 46 -9.79 20.03 -2.01
N GLU A 47 -10.43 21.10 -1.53
CA GLU A 47 -11.62 21.00 -0.67
C GLU A 47 -12.76 20.29 -1.41
N PHE A 48 -12.96 20.60 -2.69
CA PHE A 48 -13.91 19.90 -3.54
C PHE A 48 -13.55 18.41 -3.68
N ASP A 49 -12.27 18.05 -3.82
CA ASP A 49 -11.84 16.65 -3.81
C ASP A 49 -12.23 15.96 -2.50
N CYS A 50 -11.95 16.58 -1.35
CA CYS A 50 -12.35 16.03 -0.05
C CYS A 50 -13.85 15.77 0.03
N PHE A 51 -14.66 16.74 -0.38
CA PHE A 51 -16.12 16.63 -0.36
C PHE A 51 -16.64 15.55 -1.32
N SER A 52 -16.21 15.57 -2.59
CA SER A 52 -16.68 14.62 -3.61
C SER A 52 -16.26 13.17 -3.30
N ILE A 53 -15.03 12.98 -2.82
CA ILE A 53 -14.51 11.67 -2.43
C ILE A 53 -15.29 11.13 -1.22
N SER A 54 -15.44 11.90 -0.16
CA SER A 54 -16.16 11.45 1.04
C SER A 54 -17.62 11.10 0.77
N SER A 55 -18.22 11.70 -0.25
CA SER A 55 -19.62 11.48 -0.66
C SER A 55 -19.78 10.31 -1.66
N CYS A 56 -18.68 9.74 -2.16
CA CYS A 56 -18.72 8.72 -3.22
C CYS A 56 -19.19 7.36 -2.69
N SER A 57 -19.95 6.63 -3.53
CA SER A 57 -20.41 5.27 -3.22
C SER A 57 -19.25 4.28 -3.10
N ALA A 58 -18.19 4.43 -3.87
CA ALA A 58 -17.01 3.57 -3.81
C ALA A 58 -16.28 3.66 -2.45
N ILE A 59 -16.23 4.85 -1.86
CA ILE A 59 -15.69 5.02 -0.49
C ILE A 59 -16.59 4.33 0.53
N ARG A 60 -17.94 4.50 0.42
CA ARG A 60 -18.86 3.79 1.33
C ARG A 60 -18.77 2.27 1.20
N ALA A 61 -18.51 1.74 0.01
CA ALA A 61 -18.36 0.30 -0.22
C ALA A 61 -17.15 -0.31 0.54
N MET A 62 -16.15 0.50 0.90
CA MET A 62 -15.03 0.05 1.73
C MET A 62 -15.45 -0.33 3.16
N GLN A 63 -16.68 0.02 3.61
CA GLN A 63 -17.23 -0.44 4.87
C GLN A 63 -17.32 -1.97 4.95
N ASP A 64 -17.62 -2.63 3.83
CA ASP A 64 -17.79 -4.08 3.75
C ASP A 64 -16.54 -4.80 3.20
N LYS A 65 -15.39 -4.12 3.23
CA LYS A 65 -14.08 -4.71 2.91
C LYS A 65 -13.25 -4.88 4.18
N THR A 66 -12.72 -6.07 4.35
CA THR A 66 -11.86 -6.44 5.48
C THR A 66 -10.54 -5.69 5.48
N GLN A 67 -10.11 -5.24 6.68
CA GLN A 67 -8.75 -4.76 6.91
C GLN A 67 -7.80 -5.93 7.23
N VAL A 68 -7.99 -6.60 8.38
CA VAL A 68 -7.22 -7.78 8.80
C VAL A 68 -8.13 -8.96 9.12
N PHE A 69 -9.20 -8.72 9.85
CA PHE A 69 -10.11 -9.75 10.34
C PHE A 69 -11.40 -9.79 9.51
N ALA A 70 -11.55 -10.85 8.69
CA ALA A 70 -12.71 -11.07 7.83
C ALA A 70 -13.85 -11.80 8.56
N PHE A 71 -15.01 -11.89 7.90
CA PHE A 71 -16.09 -12.84 8.21
C PHE A 71 -16.66 -12.80 9.63
N GLY A 72 -17.33 -11.70 9.97
CA GLY A 72 -18.08 -11.65 11.25
C GLY A 72 -17.20 -11.33 12.44
N SER A 73 -16.09 -10.66 12.21
CA SER A 73 -15.35 -9.99 13.26
C SER A 73 -16.28 -9.07 14.05
N SER A 74 -15.98 -8.89 15.32
CA SER A 74 -16.78 -8.06 16.22
C SER A 74 -16.94 -6.64 15.66
N ASN A 75 -18.02 -5.95 16.03
CA ASN A 75 -18.28 -4.55 15.64
C ASN A 75 -17.17 -3.56 16.03
N PHE A 76 -16.14 -4.02 16.74
CA PHE A 76 -14.98 -3.21 17.15
C PHE A 76 -13.83 -3.27 16.17
N CYS A 77 -13.78 -4.27 15.27
CA CYS A 77 -12.70 -4.40 14.30
C CYS A 77 -12.86 -3.38 13.17
N ARG A 78 -11.74 -2.89 12.71
CA ARG A 78 -11.71 -1.89 11.64
C ARG A 78 -12.06 -2.50 10.29
N THR A 79 -12.82 -1.74 9.51
CA THR A 79 -13.01 -1.95 8.08
C THR A 79 -12.05 -1.07 7.30
N ARG A 80 -11.92 -1.27 5.99
CA ARG A 80 -11.09 -0.38 5.15
C ARG A 80 -11.57 1.06 5.16
N LEU A 81 -12.89 1.30 5.29
CA LEU A 81 -13.41 2.66 5.41
C LEU A 81 -12.93 3.34 6.69
N THR A 82 -13.08 2.68 7.82
CA THR A 82 -12.67 3.27 9.11
C THR A 82 -11.16 3.47 9.19
N HIS A 83 -10.38 2.52 8.63
CA HIS A 83 -8.94 2.68 8.49
C HIS A 83 -8.57 3.89 7.60
N SER A 84 -9.21 4.04 6.42
CA SER A 84 -8.94 5.17 5.54
C SER A 84 -9.26 6.52 6.17
N ILE A 85 -10.30 6.60 7.02
CA ILE A 85 -10.61 7.80 7.80
C ILE A 85 -9.49 8.08 8.82
N GLU A 86 -8.99 7.05 9.52
CA GLU A 86 -7.86 7.20 10.45
C GLU A 86 -6.60 7.68 9.72
N VAL A 87 -6.27 7.12 8.55
CA VAL A 87 -5.12 7.53 7.74
C VAL A 87 -5.25 8.98 7.29
N ALA A 88 -6.41 9.39 6.77
CA ALA A 88 -6.68 10.77 6.34
C ALA A 88 -6.51 11.77 7.49
N SER A 89 -7.05 11.44 8.67
CA SER A 89 -6.90 12.25 9.89
C SER A 89 -5.45 12.33 10.36
N THR A 90 -4.73 11.20 10.34
CA THR A 90 -3.33 11.11 10.74
C THR A 90 -2.43 11.92 9.80
N ALA A 91 -2.63 11.82 8.48
CA ALA A 91 -1.89 12.61 7.48
C ALA A 91 -2.08 14.13 7.69
N SER A 92 -3.32 14.57 7.89
CA SER A 92 -3.63 15.97 8.20
C SER A 92 -2.99 16.42 9.53
N SER A 93 -2.91 15.52 10.51
CA SER A 93 -2.28 15.79 11.80
C SER A 93 -0.76 15.95 11.68
N ILE A 94 -0.11 15.18 10.82
CA ILE A 94 1.32 15.33 10.52
C ILE A 94 1.58 16.72 9.92
N ILE A 95 0.81 17.18 8.93
CA ILE A 95 0.94 18.53 8.35
C ILE A 95 0.73 19.60 9.43
N SER A 96 -0.28 19.43 10.27
CA SER A 96 -0.54 20.37 11.38
C SER A 96 0.62 20.40 12.37
N MET A 97 1.27 19.28 12.64
CA MET A 97 2.43 19.18 13.52
C MET A 97 3.67 19.86 12.92
N ILE A 98 3.92 19.66 11.61
CA ILE A 98 4.98 20.36 10.88
C ILE A 98 4.82 21.89 11.05
N SER A 99 3.62 22.43 10.83
CA SER A 99 3.37 23.86 10.97
C SER A 99 3.44 24.37 12.42
N ARG A 100 3.20 23.51 13.43
CA ARG A 100 3.41 23.88 14.84
C ARG A 100 4.87 23.93 15.22
N ASN A 101 5.68 23.02 14.65
CA ASN A 101 7.12 22.97 14.89
C ASN A 101 7.83 24.16 14.23
N ASP A 102 7.38 24.52 13.01
CA ASP A 102 7.89 25.63 12.24
C ASP A 102 6.72 26.31 11.48
N PRO A 103 6.19 27.41 12.00
CA PRO A 103 5.09 28.15 11.35
C PRO A 103 5.43 28.64 9.93
N SER A 104 6.71 28.88 9.64
CA SER A 104 7.16 29.37 8.32
C SER A 104 7.34 28.26 7.27
N PHE A 105 7.28 26.98 7.67
CA PHE A 105 7.57 25.85 6.79
C PHE A 105 6.65 25.77 5.55
N PHE A 106 5.40 26.17 5.68
CA PHE A 106 4.40 26.23 4.62
C PHE A 106 3.90 27.67 4.42
N GLU A 107 4.80 28.66 4.45
CA GLU A 107 4.43 30.02 4.10
C GLU A 107 4.18 30.14 2.59
N ASP A 108 3.22 30.99 2.24
CA ASP A 108 2.94 31.33 0.85
C ASP A 108 4.16 32.08 0.28
N ASP A 109 4.61 31.66 -0.90
CA ASP A 109 5.66 32.36 -1.62
C ASP A 109 5.17 33.73 -2.19
N GLU A 110 6.10 34.51 -2.77
CA GLU A 110 5.75 35.80 -3.35
C GLU A 110 4.73 35.68 -4.48
N GLU A 111 4.72 34.58 -5.23
CA GLU A 111 3.78 34.34 -6.33
C GLU A 111 2.36 34.13 -5.80
N ARG A 112 2.22 33.30 -4.77
CA ARG A 112 0.93 33.05 -4.11
C ARG A 112 0.38 34.33 -3.46
N THR A 113 1.23 35.08 -2.79
CA THR A 113 0.87 36.34 -2.14
C THR A 113 0.45 37.39 -3.17
N LYS A 114 1.14 37.52 -4.30
CA LYS A 114 0.77 38.45 -5.40
C LYS A 114 -0.55 38.07 -6.05
N ASN A 115 -0.85 36.79 -6.19
CA ASN A 115 -2.05 36.29 -6.83
C ASN A 115 -3.27 36.27 -5.88
N ASN A 116 -3.16 36.74 -4.65
CA ASN A 116 -4.23 36.77 -3.63
C ASN A 116 -4.94 35.42 -3.49
N PHE A 117 -4.19 34.32 -3.34
CA PHE A 117 -4.79 33.02 -3.05
C PHE A 117 -5.63 33.10 -1.77
N LYS A 118 -6.87 32.62 -1.84
CA LYS A 118 -7.83 32.68 -0.72
C LYS A 118 -7.54 31.68 0.38
N ILE A 119 -6.80 30.60 0.06
CA ILE A 119 -6.46 29.51 0.96
C ILE A 119 -4.94 29.47 1.11
N SER A 120 -4.45 29.26 2.33
CA SER A 120 -3.03 29.12 2.60
C SER A 120 -2.47 27.82 2.01
N LEU A 121 -1.17 27.81 1.67
CA LEU A 121 -0.45 26.62 1.20
C LEU A 121 -0.63 25.42 2.14
N LYS A 122 -0.59 25.66 3.45
CA LYS A 122 -0.80 24.64 4.48
C LYS A 122 -2.17 23.97 4.37
N GLU A 123 -3.23 24.75 4.15
CA GLU A 123 -4.60 24.22 4.07
C GLU A 123 -4.78 23.41 2.78
N GLU A 124 -4.27 23.89 1.64
CA GLU A 124 -4.30 23.13 0.40
C GLU A 124 -3.56 21.79 0.54
N ILE A 125 -2.37 21.79 1.16
CA ILE A 125 -1.62 20.55 1.41
C ILE A 125 -2.40 19.59 2.33
N LYS A 126 -3.06 20.12 3.37
CA LYS A 126 -3.89 19.30 4.27
C LYS A 126 -5.05 18.64 3.54
N ASP A 127 -5.72 19.37 2.66
CA ASP A 127 -6.83 18.83 1.87
C ASP A 127 -6.34 17.75 0.91
N VAL A 128 -5.20 17.95 0.25
CA VAL A 128 -4.60 16.96 -0.64
C VAL A 128 -4.27 15.67 0.10
N VAL A 129 -3.59 15.74 1.26
CA VAL A 129 -3.23 14.52 1.99
C VAL A 129 -4.43 13.86 2.66
N TYR A 130 -5.45 14.63 3.04
CA TYR A 130 -6.71 14.09 3.55
C TYR A 130 -7.47 13.31 2.47
N ALA A 131 -7.65 13.92 1.29
CA ALA A 131 -8.28 13.28 0.14
C ALA A 131 -7.52 12.01 -0.30
N ALA A 132 -6.18 12.08 -0.36
CA ALA A 132 -5.33 10.94 -0.64
C ALA A 132 -5.49 9.84 0.43
N GLY A 133 -5.56 10.21 1.72
CA GLY A 133 -5.79 9.27 2.81
C GLY A 133 -7.12 8.51 2.69
N LEU A 134 -8.19 9.18 2.26
CA LEU A 134 -9.49 8.52 2.01
C LEU A 134 -9.42 7.52 0.83
N LEU A 135 -8.59 7.79 -0.17
CA LEU A 135 -8.51 7.00 -1.41
C LEU A 135 -7.46 5.88 -1.38
N HIS A 136 -6.52 5.88 -0.42
CA HIS A 136 -5.31 5.07 -0.51
C HIS A 136 -5.55 3.56 -0.67
N ASP A 137 -6.66 3.06 -0.15
CA ASP A 137 -7.06 1.65 -0.14
C ASP A 137 -8.18 1.30 -1.13
N ILE A 138 -8.61 2.24 -2.00
CA ILE A 138 -9.75 2.05 -2.90
C ILE A 138 -9.55 0.92 -3.90
N GLY A 139 -8.32 0.62 -4.28
CA GLY A 139 -7.96 -0.42 -5.24
C GLY A 139 -7.80 -1.81 -4.64
N ASN A 140 -7.81 -1.95 -3.32
CA ASN A 140 -7.63 -3.25 -2.69
C ASN A 140 -8.80 -4.19 -3.03
N PRO A 141 -8.50 -5.42 -3.50
CA PRO A 141 -9.54 -6.42 -3.76
C PRO A 141 -10.21 -6.88 -2.45
N PRO A 142 -11.33 -7.59 -2.54
CA PRO A 142 -11.88 -8.32 -1.41
C PRO A 142 -10.82 -9.16 -0.71
N PHE A 143 -10.87 -9.24 0.62
CA PHE A 143 -9.88 -9.93 1.46
C PHE A 143 -8.46 -9.35 1.41
N GLY A 144 -8.29 -8.14 0.92
CA GLY A 144 -7.05 -7.37 0.94
C GLY A 144 -5.87 -8.05 0.26
N HIS A 145 -4.70 -8.07 0.91
CA HIS A 145 -3.48 -8.64 0.34
C HIS A 145 -3.59 -10.14 0.02
N MET A 146 -4.41 -10.89 0.76
CA MET A 146 -4.67 -12.29 0.43
C MET A 146 -5.52 -12.39 -0.83
N GLY A 147 -6.48 -11.47 -1.01
CA GLY A 147 -7.26 -11.36 -2.25
C GLY A 147 -6.39 -11.06 -3.47
N GLU A 148 -5.41 -10.15 -3.37
CA GLU A 148 -4.43 -9.90 -4.44
C GLU A 148 -3.69 -11.18 -4.83
N GLN A 149 -3.20 -11.90 -3.83
CA GLN A 149 -2.45 -13.14 -4.03
C GLN A 149 -3.30 -14.23 -4.68
N TYR A 150 -4.51 -14.47 -4.17
CA TYR A 150 -5.36 -15.54 -4.69
C TYR A 150 -5.93 -15.22 -6.07
N LEU A 151 -6.25 -13.95 -6.34
CA LEU A 151 -6.67 -13.52 -7.67
C LEU A 151 -5.53 -13.68 -8.68
N SER A 152 -4.31 -13.28 -8.35
CA SER A 152 -3.14 -13.50 -9.19
C SER A 152 -2.89 -14.99 -9.46
N GLN A 153 -3.02 -15.85 -8.44
CA GLN A 153 -2.90 -17.30 -8.60
C GLN A 153 -3.99 -17.89 -9.50
N ALA A 154 -5.24 -17.43 -9.35
CA ALA A 154 -6.37 -17.87 -10.19
C ALA A 154 -6.16 -17.50 -11.67
N ILE A 155 -5.68 -16.29 -11.92
CA ILE A 155 -5.36 -15.80 -13.27
C ILE A 155 -4.22 -16.62 -13.87
N ILE A 156 -3.14 -16.86 -13.14
CA ILE A 156 -2.01 -17.67 -13.61
C ILE A 156 -2.45 -19.09 -13.94
N ALA A 157 -3.27 -19.72 -13.08
CA ALA A 157 -3.82 -21.04 -13.34
C ALA A 157 -4.67 -21.07 -14.62
N TRP A 158 -5.53 -20.09 -14.79
CA TRP A 158 -6.36 -19.94 -15.97
C TRP A 158 -5.53 -19.75 -17.24
N LEU A 159 -4.54 -18.84 -17.25
CA LEU A 159 -3.65 -18.61 -18.40
C LEU A 159 -2.85 -19.86 -18.78
N LYS A 160 -2.44 -20.65 -17.78
CA LYS A 160 -1.78 -21.95 -18.01
C LYS A 160 -2.72 -22.95 -18.66
N ASP A 161 -3.97 -23.06 -18.19
CA ASP A 161 -4.98 -23.95 -18.75
C ASP A 161 -5.34 -23.57 -20.19
N GLN A 162 -5.31 -22.28 -20.52
CA GLN A 162 -5.46 -21.78 -21.89
C GLN A 162 -4.17 -21.91 -22.74
N ASN A 163 -3.11 -22.52 -22.21
CA ASN A 163 -1.83 -22.73 -22.88
C ASN A 163 -1.08 -21.44 -23.28
N MET A 164 -1.37 -20.31 -22.63
CA MET A 164 -0.74 -19.01 -22.90
C MET A 164 0.58 -18.83 -22.18
N ILE A 165 0.76 -19.54 -21.08
CA ILE A 165 2.00 -19.53 -20.28
C ILE A 165 2.43 -20.93 -19.90
N ALA A 166 3.71 -21.11 -19.57
CA ALA A 166 4.22 -22.30 -18.92
C ALA A 166 4.86 -21.90 -17.58
N ILE A 167 4.56 -22.66 -16.52
CA ILE A 167 5.26 -22.51 -15.24
C ILE A 167 6.51 -23.39 -15.30
N VAL A 168 7.67 -22.79 -15.13
CA VAL A 168 8.95 -23.49 -15.09
C VAL A 168 9.46 -23.47 -13.66
N GLU A 169 9.70 -24.66 -13.12
CA GLU A 169 10.34 -24.86 -11.81
C GLU A 169 11.77 -25.36 -12.07
N LYS A 170 12.76 -24.61 -11.61
CA LYS A 170 14.18 -24.99 -11.71
C LYS A 170 14.81 -24.93 -10.35
N GLU A 171 15.68 -25.89 -10.04
CA GLU A 171 16.61 -25.74 -8.92
C GLU A 171 17.54 -24.56 -9.21
N ILE A 172 17.68 -23.67 -8.23
CA ILE A 172 18.49 -22.47 -8.42
C ILE A 172 19.95 -22.85 -8.27
N ASN A 173 20.66 -22.86 -9.39
CA ASN A 173 22.11 -22.77 -9.38
C ASN A 173 22.50 -21.37 -9.87
N PHE A 174 23.47 -20.73 -9.22
CA PHE A 174 23.99 -19.42 -9.61
C PHE A 174 24.40 -19.36 -11.07
N ASP A 175 25.14 -20.38 -11.49
CA ASP A 175 25.62 -20.51 -12.87
C ASP A 175 24.47 -20.62 -13.88
N ASP A 176 23.34 -21.20 -13.50
CA ASP A 176 22.16 -21.29 -14.36
C ASP A 176 21.48 -19.94 -14.60
N ILE A 177 21.49 -19.06 -13.62
CA ILE A 177 20.91 -17.71 -13.76
C ILE A 177 21.79 -16.84 -14.66
N VAL A 178 23.10 -16.93 -14.49
CA VAL A 178 24.09 -16.10 -15.21
C VAL A 178 24.42 -16.68 -16.59
N GLN A 179 24.68 -18.00 -16.69
CA GLN A 179 25.09 -18.64 -17.95
C GLN A 179 23.95 -18.86 -18.94
N ASN A 180 22.73 -19.05 -18.46
CA ASN A 180 21.57 -19.27 -19.33
C ASN A 180 20.79 -17.97 -19.65
N ASN A 181 21.28 -16.81 -19.24
CA ASN A 181 20.64 -15.51 -19.48
C ASN A 181 19.13 -15.49 -19.13
N ILE A 182 18.70 -16.29 -18.14
CA ILE A 182 17.27 -16.45 -17.78
C ILE A 182 16.63 -15.10 -17.46
N ILE A 183 17.39 -14.13 -16.99
CA ILE A 183 16.90 -12.80 -16.64
C ILE A 183 16.83 -11.88 -17.86
N GLU A 184 17.56 -12.17 -18.93
CA GLU A 184 17.54 -11.43 -20.19
C GLU A 184 16.58 -12.06 -21.21
N ASP A 185 16.04 -13.25 -20.92
CA ASP A 185 15.03 -13.89 -21.77
C ASP A 185 13.74 -13.04 -21.73
N LYS A 186 13.42 -12.41 -22.85
CA LYS A 186 12.24 -11.55 -23.01
C LYS A 186 10.91 -12.29 -22.80
N ASP A 187 10.93 -13.62 -22.82
CA ASP A 187 9.75 -14.46 -22.64
C ASP A 187 9.55 -14.90 -21.18
N VAL A 188 10.44 -14.48 -20.27
CA VAL A 188 10.33 -14.78 -18.84
C VAL A 188 9.58 -13.69 -18.10
N LEU A 189 8.54 -14.10 -17.40
CA LEU A 189 7.75 -13.28 -16.49
C LEU A 189 8.03 -13.75 -15.06
N PHE A 190 8.53 -12.87 -14.21
CA PHE A 190 8.84 -13.23 -12.83
C PHE A 190 7.59 -13.20 -11.96
N LEU A 191 7.34 -14.30 -11.23
CA LEU A 191 6.38 -14.32 -10.14
C LEU A 191 6.99 -13.67 -8.91
N TYR A 192 6.23 -12.78 -8.29
CA TYR A 192 6.60 -12.29 -6.97
C TYR A 192 6.57 -13.41 -5.95
N PRO A 193 7.57 -13.50 -5.03
CA PRO A 193 7.60 -14.52 -3.99
C PRO A 193 6.32 -14.59 -3.15
N LYS A 194 5.63 -13.46 -2.97
CA LYS A 194 4.35 -13.42 -2.24
C LYS A 194 3.24 -14.26 -2.89
N TYR A 195 3.36 -14.59 -4.17
CA TYR A 195 2.37 -15.39 -4.90
C TYR A 195 2.73 -16.88 -4.99
N THR A 196 3.86 -17.27 -4.46
CA THR A 196 4.27 -18.67 -4.39
C THR A 196 4.15 -19.14 -2.95
N ASN A 197 3.20 -20.05 -2.66
CA ASN A 197 3.08 -20.67 -1.32
C ASN A 197 4.24 -21.61 -0.97
N ASP A 198 5.21 -21.74 -1.86
CA ASP A 198 6.33 -22.68 -1.70
C ASP A 198 7.50 -21.98 -1.00
N ARG A 199 7.67 -22.31 0.27
CA ARG A 199 8.80 -21.88 1.10
C ARG A 199 10.08 -22.70 0.84
N SER A 200 10.09 -23.59 -0.16
CA SER A 200 11.29 -24.34 -0.52
C SER A 200 12.32 -23.39 -1.13
N LYS A 201 13.42 -23.20 -0.42
CA LYS A 201 14.47 -22.22 -0.70
C LYS A 201 15.27 -22.50 -1.97
N ASP A 202 15.05 -23.65 -2.61
CA ASP A 202 15.96 -24.20 -3.61
C ASP A 202 15.39 -24.21 -5.03
N LYS A 203 14.16 -23.68 -5.24
CA LYS A 203 13.53 -23.69 -6.57
C LYS A 203 13.07 -22.32 -6.98
N LEU A 204 13.57 -21.84 -8.10
CA LEU A 204 13.07 -20.65 -8.78
C LEU A 204 11.85 -21.05 -9.60
N LYS A 205 10.69 -20.42 -9.31
CA LYS A 205 9.51 -20.50 -10.15
C LYS A 205 9.45 -19.26 -11.03
N TYR A 206 9.40 -19.46 -12.32
CA TYR A 206 9.16 -18.39 -13.27
C TYR A 206 8.12 -18.81 -14.31
N ILE A 207 7.45 -17.83 -14.89
CA ILE A 207 6.49 -18.04 -15.95
C ILE A 207 7.19 -17.79 -17.27
N LYS A 208 7.07 -18.72 -18.21
CA LYS A 208 7.47 -18.54 -19.60
C LYS A 208 6.25 -18.25 -20.45
N TYR A 209 6.26 -17.11 -21.13
CA TYR A 209 5.23 -16.74 -22.09
C TYR A 209 5.26 -17.70 -23.29
N LYS A 210 4.09 -18.05 -23.79
CA LYS A 210 3.94 -18.76 -25.05
C LYS A 210 3.29 -17.83 -26.05
N GLU A 211 3.91 -17.70 -27.21
CA GLU A 211 3.40 -16.86 -28.28
C GLU A 211 1.95 -17.25 -28.63
N ASN A 212 1.06 -16.30 -28.58
CA ASN A 212 -0.32 -16.46 -29.00
C ASN A 212 -0.82 -15.18 -29.69
N GLU A 213 -1.81 -15.35 -30.58
CA GLU A 213 -2.38 -14.29 -31.40
C GLU A 213 -3.46 -13.44 -30.69
N PHE A 214 -3.77 -13.75 -29.42
CA PHE A 214 -4.90 -13.15 -28.70
C PHE A 214 -4.47 -12.09 -27.66
N MET A 215 -3.19 -12.03 -27.31
CA MET A 215 -2.69 -11.12 -26.28
C MET A 215 -1.21 -10.78 -26.47
N ASP A 216 -0.88 -9.50 -26.40
CA ASP A 216 0.52 -9.04 -26.34
C ASP A 216 1.14 -9.40 -24.98
N LYS A 217 2.34 -10.00 -25.02
CA LYS A 217 3.10 -10.38 -23.82
C LYS A 217 3.42 -9.20 -22.90
N THR A 218 3.52 -7.99 -23.43
CA THR A 218 3.79 -6.77 -22.66
C THR A 218 2.74 -6.51 -21.60
N PHE A 219 1.47 -6.82 -21.90
CA PHE A 219 0.37 -6.64 -20.95
C PHE A 219 0.15 -7.81 -19.98
N MET A 220 0.80 -8.95 -20.24
CA MET A 220 0.67 -10.14 -19.38
C MET A 220 1.06 -9.84 -17.92
N GLN A 221 2.08 -9.02 -17.71
CA GLN A 221 2.54 -8.59 -16.38
C GLN A 221 1.46 -7.82 -15.59
N ASP A 222 0.58 -7.13 -16.29
CA ASP A 222 -0.51 -6.39 -15.66
C ASP A 222 -1.61 -7.32 -15.13
N LEU A 223 -1.79 -8.47 -15.79
CA LEU A 223 -2.77 -9.46 -15.38
C LEU A 223 -2.29 -10.33 -14.22
N ILE A 224 -1.04 -10.80 -14.24
CA ILE A 224 -0.54 -11.77 -13.26
C ILE A 224 -0.10 -11.17 -11.93
N ASN A 225 0.14 -9.86 -11.86
CA ASN A 225 0.60 -9.17 -10.66
C ASN A 225 -0.42 -8.12 -10.24
N ILE A 226 -1.46 -8.57 -9.55
CA ILE A 226 -2.47 -7.67 -8.97
C ILE A 226 -1.90 -7.00 -7.73
N GLU A 227 -1.97 -5.67 -7.68
CA GLU A 227 -1.49 -4.84 -6.59
C GLU A 227 -2.51 -3.74 -6.30
N GLY A 228 -2.98 -3.63 -5.05
CA GLY A 228 -4.03 -2.68 -4.66
C GLY A 228 -3.69 -1.23 -4.95
N ASN A 229 -2.41 -0.83 -4.74
CA ASN A 229 -1.97 0.53 -5.07
C ASN A 229 -2.12 0.83 -6.57
N ALA A 230 -1.64 -0.07 -7.44
CA ALA A 230 -1.77 0.08 -8.90
C ALA A 230 -3.24 0.04 -9.34
N GLN A 231 -4.05 -0.81 -8.73
CA GLN A 231 -5.47 -0.92 -9.01
C GLN A 231 -6.24 0.35 -8.61
N GLY A 232 -5.87 0.97 -7.48
CA GLY A 232 -6.43 2.25 -7.05
C GLY A 232 -6.14 3.37 -8.04
N ILE A 233 -4.91 3.49 -8.49
CA ILE A 233 -4.50 4.47 -9.51
C ILE A 233 -5.29 4.24 -10.82
N ARG A 234 -5.41 2.98 -11.26
CA ARG A 234 -6.19 2.63 -12.45
C ARG A 234 -7.65 3.11 -12.36
N TYR A 235 -8.30 2.93 -11.22
CA TYR A 235 -9.67 3.39 -11.01
C TYR A 235 -9.83 4.91 -11.11
N LEU A 236 -8.82 5.66 -10.72
CA LEU A 236 -8.87 7.11 -10.61
C LEU A 236 -8.39 7.83 -11.88
N ILE A 237 -7.55 7.17 -12.71
CA ILE A 237 -7.00 7.76 -13.94
C ILE A 237 -7.93 7.54 -15.12
N ASP A 238 -8.49 6.35 -15.24
CA ASP A 238 -9.31 5.98 -16.39
C ASP A 238 -10.80 6.26 -16.19
N ASP A 239 -11.53 6.24 -17.31
CA ASP A 239 -12.94 5.91 -17.27
C ASP A 239 -13.05 4.46 -16.84
N SER A 240 -12.88 4.24 -15.54
CA SER A 240 -13.08 2.88 -15.02
C SER A 240 -14.38 2.36 -15.62
N PRO A 241 -14.36 1.17 -16.25
CA PRO A 241 -15.58 0.57 -16.75
C PRO A 241 -16.62 0.39 -15.63
N ILE A 242 -16.19 0.51 -14.38
CA ILE A 242 -17.01 0.43 -13.19
C ILE A 242 -17.51 1.84 -12.85
N LYS A 243 -18.78 2.10 -13.16
CA LYS A 243 -19.39 3.44 -13.07
C LYS A 243 -19.25 4.12 -11.72
N GLU A 244 -19.31 3.38 -10.62
CA GLU A 244 -19.21 3.94 -9.27
C GLU A 244 -17.85 4.58 -8.99
N LEU A 245 -16.80 4.05 -9.62
CA LEU A 245 -15.43 4.56 -9.50
C LEU A 245 -15.16 5.70 -10.49
N SER A 246 -15.83 5.70 -11.64
CA SER A 246 -15.64 6.72 -12.68
C SER A 246 -16.13 8.12 -12.29
N THR A 247 -16.84 8.24 -11.17
CA THR A 247 -17.30 9.54 -10.63
C THR A 247 -16.22 10.27 -9.84
N ILE A 248 -15.19 9.57 -9.38
CA ILE A 248 -14.07 10.16 -8.64
C ILE A 248 -13.03 10.62 -9.66
N LYS A 249 -12.81 11.93 -9.73
CA LYS A 249 -11.81 12.56 -10.62
C LYS A 249 -10.92 13.49 -9.81
N PRO A 250 -10.01 12.95 -8.99
CA PRO A 250 -9.20 13.79 -8.14
C PRO A 250 -8.20 14.60 -8.95
N THR A 251 -7.71 15.68 -8.37
CA THR A 251 -6.63 16.48 -8.93
C THR A 251 -5.34 15.66 -9.06
N TYR A 252 -4.44 16.09 -9.95
CA TYR A 252 -3.13 15.47 -10.10
C TYR A 252 -2.32 15.52 -8.81
N ALA A 253 -2.49 16.55 -8.00
CA ALA A 253 -1.90 16.64 -6.68
C ALA A 253 -2.31 15.46 -5.79
N VAL A 254 -3.61 15.16 -5.72
CA VAL A 254 -4.14 14.01 -4.94
C VAL A 254 -3.68 12.69 -5.54
N LEU A 255 -3.79 12.51 -6.88
CA LEU A 255 -3.36 11.28 -7.56
C LEU A 255 -1.88 10.95 -7.31
N SER A 256 -1.00 11.92 -7.48
CA SER A 256 0.45 11.70 -7.29
C SER A 256 0.81 11.46 -5.82
N SER A 257 0.05 12.03 -4.88
CA SER A 257 0.23 11.78 -3.45
C SER A 257 -0.17 10.36 -3.03
N LEU A 258 -1.07 9.70 -3.78
CA LEU A 258 -1.43 8.29 -3.60
C LEU A 258 -0.31 7.35 -4.06
N MET A 259 0.56 7.79 -4.97
CA MET A 259 1.56 6.94 -5.58
C MET A 259 2.76 6.72 -4.66
N LYS A 260 2.61 5.82 -3.70
CA LYS A 260 3.72 5.34 -2.83
C LYS A 260 4.83 4.68 -3.67
N TYR A 261 4.47 4.05 -4.77
CA TYR A 261 5.37 3.37 -5.71
C TYR A 261 5.25 4.02 -7.07
N THR A 262 6.39 4.21 -7.74
CA THR A 262 6.48 4.98 -8.99
C THR A 262 6.94 4.16 -10.19
N SER A 263 6.91 2.83 -10.09
CA SER A 263 7.30 1.90 -11.16
C SER A 263 6.11 1.04 -11.60
N ASN A 264 6.02 0.76 -12.90
CA ASN A 264 5.15 -0.27 -13.47
C ASN A 264 5.76 -1.67 -13.35
N GLN A 265 7.08 -1.75 -13.14
CA GLN A 265 7.83 -2.98 -12.91
C GLN A 265 8.60 -2.81 -11.60
N PRO A 266 8.19 -3.43 -10.51
CA PRO A 266 8.95 -3.37 -9.28
C PRO A 266 10.33 -3.96 -9.52
N ASN A 267 11.32 -3.38 -8.86
CA ASN A 267 12.62 -4.03 -8.75
C ASN A 267 12.38 -5.34 -8.02
N VAL A 268 12.48 -6.45 -8.74
CA VAL A 268 12.36 -7.79 -8.16
C VAL A 268 13.58 -8.01 -7.29
N THR A 269 13.55 -7.48 -6.09
CA THR A 269 14.34 -8.01 -4.99
C THR A 269 13.70 -9.35 -4.68
N LEU A 270 14.35 -10.43 -5.07
CA LEU A 270 14.10 -11.74 -4.49
C LEU A 270 14.47 -11.59 -3.00
N GLU A 271 13.56 -11.04 -2.18
CA GLU A 271 13.63 -11.13 -0.74
C GLU A 271 13.42 -12.60 -0.37
N PHE A 272 14.50 -13.36 -0.43
CA PHE A 272 14.57 -14.60 0.31
C PHE A 272 14.50 -14.17 1.77
N SER A 273 13.31 -14.35 2.38
CA SER A 273 13.11 -14.13 3.80
C SER A 273 14.28 -14.79 4.55
N ASN A 274 14.97 -14.03 5.37
CA ASN A 274 15.99 -14.49 6.27
C ASN A 274 15.42 -15.58 7.16
N ALA A 275 15.49 -16.84 6.71
CA ALA A 275 15.39 -17.95 7.62
C ALA A 275 16.77 -18.04 8.27
N SER A 276 16.77 -17.74 9.56
CA SER A 276 17.86 -17.93 10.48
C SER A 276 18.64 -19.22 10.20
N ASN A 277 19.97 -19.11 10.16
CA ASN A 277 20.95 -20.15 10.33
C ASN A 277 21.13 -21.19 9.21
N THR A 278 21.41 -20.76 7.98
CA THR A 278 22.24 -21.57 7.08
C THR A 278 23.27 -20.67 6.40
N SER A 279 24.49 -21.17 6.35
CA SER A 279 25.73 -20.54 5.88
C SER A 279 25.79 -20.28 4.36
N ASP A 280 24.66 -20.02 3.70
CA ASP A 280 24.63 -19.68 2.27
C ASP A 280 24.68 -18.17 2.06
N SER A 281 25.88 -17.64 2.30
CA SER A 281 26.26 -16.27 1.94
C SER A 281 26.17 -16.00 0.42
N ASN A 282 26.11 -17.03 -0.40
CA ASN A 282 26.15 -16.91 -1.86
C ASN A 282 24.85 -16.40 -2.48
N LEU A 283 23.68 -16.86 -2.03
CA LEU A 283 22.39 -16.44 -2.60
C LEU A 283 22.06 -14.96 -2.32
N ASN A 284 22.33 -14.51 -1.08
CA ASN A 284 22.24 -13.09 -0.73
C ASN A 284 23.26 -12.22 -1.49
N HIS A 285 24.36 -12.81 -1.91
CA HIS A 285 25.38 -12.13 -2.72
C HIS A 285 24.92 -11.94 -4.17
N ILE A 286 24.16 -12.87 -4.73
CA ILE A 286 23.69 -12.85 -6.13
C ILE A 286 22.70 -11.73 -6.39
N VAL A 287 21.71 -11.59 -5.53
CA VAL A 287 20.71 -10.52 -5.62
C VAL A 287 21.36 -9.16 -5.44
N LYS A 288 22.24 -9.03 -4.45
CA LYS A 288 23.05 -7.81 -4.23
C LYS A 288 24.03 -7.53 -5.39
N ILE A 289 24.60 -8.54 -6.02
CA ILE A 289 25.53 -8.35 -7.15
C ILE A 289 24.81 -7.84 -8.39
N LYS A 290 23.59 -8.32 -8.72
CA LYS A 290 22.86 -7.78 -9.88
C LYS A 290 22.32 -6.37 -9.68
N GLU A 291 21.88 -6.06 -8.48
CA GLU A 291 21.56 -4.67 -8.12
C GLU A 291 22.82 -3.80 -8.20
N SER A 292 23.96 -4.26 -7.68
CA SER A 292 25.22 -3.54 -7.77
C SER A 292 25.75 -3.46 -9.20
N LEU A 293 25.66 -4.51 -10.02
CA LEU A 293 26.14 -4.48 -11.42
C LEU A 293 25.31 -3.56 -12.32
N LYS A 294 23.97 -3.54 -12.17
CA LYS A 294 23.12 -2.55 -12.86
C LYS A 294 23.42 -1.14 -12.40
N PHE A 295 23.70 -0.93 -11.12
CA PHE A 295 24.07 0.36 -10.55
C PHE A 295 25.54 0.73 -10.80
N GLU A 296 26.49 -0.24 -10.85
CA GLU A 296 27.89 0.02 -11.20
C GLU A 296 28.08 0.34 -12.69
N GLN A 297 27.30 -0.24 -13.60
CA GLN A 297 27.29 0.16 -15.00
C GLN A 297 26.81 1.60 -15.18
N LEU A 298 25.82 2.03 -14.39
CA LEU A 298 25.31 3.41 -14.39
C LEU A 298 26.22 4.38 -13.60
N ALA A 299 27.00 3.89 -12.62
CA ALA A 299 27.93 4.69 -11.84
C ALA A 299 29.25 4.98 -12.57
N ASN A 300 29.67 4.13 -13.49
CA ASN A 300 30.88 4.34 -14.29
C ASN A 300 30.71 5.38 -15.40
N GLU A 301 29.50 5.87 -15.63
CA GLU A 301 29.21 6.93 -16.62
C GLU A 301 29.14 8.36 -16.03
N GLY A 302 29.40 8.59 -14.76
CA GLY A 302 29.31 9.93 -14.15
C GLY A 302 30.09 10.17 -12.86
N ASP A 303 30.87 11.19 -12.91
CA ASP A 303 31.68 11.93 -11.93
C ASP A 303 31.69 11.52 -10.43
N SER A 304 32.90 11.46 -9.88
CA SER A 304 33.35 10.72 -8.70
C SER A 304 33.15 11.38 -7.33
N ASP A 305 32.48 12.52 -7.14
CA ASP A 305 32.57 13.24 -5.86
C ASP A 305 31.27 13.47 -5.07
N ASN A 306 30.08 13.01 -5.56
CA ASN A 306 28.83 13.18 -4.81
C ASN A 306 27.83 12.03 -4.92
N ASN A 307 28.21 10.87 -5.41
CA ASN A 307 27.34 9.73 -5.60
C ASN A 307 27.30 8.81 -4.36
N GLN A 308 26.63 9.23 -3.30
CA GLN A 308 25.91 8.24 -2.47
C GLN A 308 24.76 7.72 -3.33
N LEU A 309 25.06 6.67 -4.10
CA LEU A 309 24.10 5.89 -4.87
C LEU A 309 22.89 5.59 -3.99
N ILE A 310 21.72 6.02 -4.43
CA ILE A 310 20.46 5.64 -3.80
C ILE A 310 20.29 4.14 -4.07
N LYS A 311 20.79 3.34 -3.14
CA LYS A 311 20.67 1.89 -3.22
C LYS A 311 19.22 1.53 -2.92
N ASN A 312 18.50 1.02 -3.93
CA ASN A 312 17.20 0.40 -3.79
C ASN A 312 16.14 1.27 -3.07
N PRO A 313 15.69 2.37 -3.66
CA PRO A 313 14.74 3.26 -3.02
C PRO A 313 13.39 2.56 -2.81
N VAL A 314 12.77 2.77 -1.63
CA VAL A 314 11.51 2.11 -1.22
C VAL A 314 10.37 2.28 -2.22
N TYR A 315 10.35 3.38 -2.97
CA TYR A 315 9.31 3.66 -3.96
C TYR A 315 9.41 2.85 -5.26
N LEU A 316 10.42 2.00 -5.40
CA LEU A 316 10.55 1.06 -6.53
C LEU A 316 10.32 -0.40 -6.12
N HIS A 317 9.97 -0.68 -4.86
CA HIS A 317 9.83 -2.05 -4.36
C HIS A 317 8.57 -2.77 -4.81
N LYS A 318 7.50 -2.02 -5.12
CA LYS A 318 6.21 -2.56 -5.55
C LYS A 318 5.71 -1.87 -6.82
N LYS A 319 4.72 -2.50 -7.46
CA LYS A 319 4.04 -1.91 -8.62
C LYS A 319 3.16 -0.73 -8.16
N GLY A 320 3.37 0.44 -8.73
CA GLY A 320 2.58 1.65 -8.45
C GLY A 320 1.48 1.91 -9.47
N PHE A 321 1.65 1.40 -10.70
CA PHE A 321 0.66 1.51 -11.77
C PHE A 321 0.87 0.37 -12.77
N TYR A 322 -0.13 0.10 -13.61
CA TYR A 322 -0.02 -0.90 -14.67
C TYR A 322 0.60 -0.28 -15.93
N LEU A 323 1.16 -1.12 -16.79
CA LEU A 323 1.77 -0.67 -18.04
C LEU A 323 0.77 0.06 -18.94
N SER A 324 -0.49 -0.38 -18.93
CA SER A 324 -1.59 0.26 -19.65
C SER A 324 -1.83 1.73 -19.27
N GLU A 325 -1.43 2.17 -18.08
CA GLU A 325 -1.58 3.54 -17.60
C GLU A 325 -0.31 4.41 -17.77
N GLU A 326 0.80 3.86 -18.26
CA GLU A 326 2.11 4.51 -18.26
C GLU A 326 2.12 5.88 -18.95
N GLU A 327 1.45 6.01 -20.10
CA GLU A 327 1.39 7.28 -20.85
C GLU A 327 0.70 8.39 -20.04
N LYS A 328 -0.39 8.04 -19.36
CA LYS A 328 -1.14 8.98 -18.51
C LYS A 328 -0.35 9.36 -17.26
N ILE A 329 0.33 8.40 -16.64
CA ILE A 329 1.22 8.66 -15.49
C ILE A 329 2.37 9.58 -15.91
N ASN A 330 2.99 9.34 -17.05
CA ASN A 330 4.02 10.22 -17.60
C ASN A 330 3.50 11.66 -17.79
N THR A 331 2.29 11.82 -18.29
CA THR A 331 1.64 13.13 -18.45
C THR A 331 1.46 13.83 -17.10
N ILE A 332 0.91 13.11 -16.10
CA ILE A 332 0.68 13.64 -14.75
C ILE A 332 2.01 14.07 -14.10
N PHE A 333 3.01 13.21 -14.11
CA PHE A 333 4.29 13.49 -13.47
C PHE A 333 5.08 14.62 -14.15
N ASN A 334 5.00 14.72 -15.48
CA ASN A 334 5.62 15.82 -16.23
C ASN A 334 4.95 17.16 -15.88
N GLU A 335 3.63 17.22 -15.76
CA GLU A 335 2.93 18.44 -15.36
C GLU A 335 3.28 18.88 -13.93
N LEU A 336 3.35 17.92 -13.02
CA LEU A 336 3.75 18.15 -11.63
C LEU A 336 5.25 18.44 -11.48
N LYS A 337 6.03 18.34 -12.57
CA LYS A 337 7.49 18.48 -12.56
C LYS A 337 8.17 17.55 -11.55
N ILE A 338 7.64 16.32 -11.42
CA ILE A 338 8.26 15.30 -10.59
C ILE A 338 9.61 14.91 -11.19
N SER A 339 10.65 14.99 -10.40
CA SER A 339 12.03 14.71 -10.85
C SER A 339 12.19 13.24 -11.24
N LYS A 340 13.17 12.97 -12.12
CA LYS A 340 13.61 11.61 -12.45
C LYS A 340 15.03 11.38 -11.96
N ILE A 341 15.27 10.17 -11.43
CA ILE A 341 16.62 9.68 -11.11
C ILE A 341 16.77 8.33 -11.81
N ASN A 342 17.80 8.18 -12.62
CA ASN A 342 18.05 6.96 -13.40
C ASN A 342 16.81 6.54 -14.23
N ASN A 343 16.19 7.49 -14.94
CA ASN A 343 14.96 7.32 -15.72
C ASN A 343 13.69 6.91 -14.92
N ASN A 344 13.77 6.74 -13.61
CA ASN A 344 12.61 6.46 -12.76
C ASN A 344 12.12 7.75 -12.12
N TYR A 345 10.81 7.96 -12.11
CA TYR A 345 10.21 9.03 -11.33
C TYR A 345 10.46 8.82 -9.84
N VAL A 346 10.80 9.91 -9.16
CA VAL A 346 10.86 9.91 -7.71
C VAL A 346 9.46 10.05 -7.12
N ARG A 347 9.33 9.79 -5.84
CA ARG A 347 8.05 9.91 -5.13
C ARG A 347 7.66 11.38 -4.93
N ASN A 348 6.35 11.68 -5.07
CA ASN A 348 5.82 12.98 -4.64
C ASN A 348 6.10 13.18 -3.14
N PRO A 349 6.54 14.38 -2.70
CA PRO A 349 6.76 14.68 -1.29
C PRO A 349 5.61 14.30 -0.36
N LEU A 350 4.36 14.54 -0.77
CA LEU A 350 3.19 14.23 0.05
C LEU A 350 2.91 12.73 0.19
N ALA A 351 3.40 11.90 -0.73
CA ALA A 351 3.28 10.45 -0.62
C ALA A 351 4.08 9.87 0.56
N TYR A 352 5.15 10.54 1.00
CA TYR A 352 5.87 10.17 2.23
C TYR A 352 5.04 10.43 3.48
N ILE A 353 4.27 11.52 3.49
CA ILE A 353 3.33 11.83 4.58
C ILE A 353 2.21 10.79 4.63
N LEU A 354 1.65 10.44 3.47
CA LEU A 354 0.60 9.43 3.37
C LEU A 354 1.09 8.05 3.84
N GLU A 355 2.28 7.63 3.41
CA GLU A 355 2.88 6.36 3.84
C GLU A 355 3.09 6.31 5.36
N ALA A 356 3.64 7.39 5.94
CA ALA A 356 3.81 7.46 7.39
C ALA A 356 2.48 7.43 8.14
N ALA A 357 1.45 8.10 7.61
CA ALA A 357 0.12 8.10 8.19
C ALA A 357 -0.54 6.71 8.15
N ASP A 358 -0.38 5.99 7.05
CA ASP A 358 -0.84 4.62 6.88
C ASP A 358 -0.13 3.68 7.85
N ASP A 359 1.21 3.72 7.91
CA ASP A 359 2.02 2.92 8.82
C ASP A 359 1.67 3.14 10.29
N ILE A 360 1.45 4.39 10.71
CA ILE A 360 1.01 4.73 12.08
C ILE A 360 -0.35 4.13 12.36
N SER A 361 -1.31 4.34 11.44
CA SER A 361 -2.69 3.90 11.61
C SER A 361 -2.77 2.38 11.60
N TYR A 362 -2.18 1.72 10.60
CA TYR A 362 -2.18 0.27 10.44
C TYR A 362 -1.61 -0.45 11.66
N ARG A 363 -0.36 -0.17 12.05
CA ARG A 363 0.33 -0.92 13.11
C ARG A 363 -0.32 -0.75 14.48
N THR A 364 -0.84 0.43 14.78
CA THR A 364 -1.51 0.69 16.06
C THR A 364 -2.90 0.10 16.10
N ALA A 365 -3.64 0.18 14.98
CA ALA A 365 -4.98 -0.35 14.85
C ALA A 365 -5.02 -1.87 14.92
N ASP A 366 -4.15 -2.54 14.18
CA ASP A 366 -4.09 -4.00 14.13
C ASP A 366 -3.73 -4.59 15.50
N PHE A 367 -2.80 -3.94 16.21
CA PHE A 367 -2.45 -4.32 17.57
C PHE A 367 -3.63 -4.16 18.54
N GLU A 368 -4.36 -3.03 18.46
CA GLU A 368 -5.55 -2.78 19.26
C GLU A 368 -6.62 -3.84 18.98
N ASP A 369 -6.95 -4.07 17.71
CA ASP A 369 -7.97 -5.05 17.31
C ASP A 369 -7.59 -6.48 17.74
N ALA A 370 -6.31 -6.85 17.61
CA ALA A 370 -5.82 -8.18 18.03
C ALA A 370 -5.88 -8.39 19.54
N LEU A 371 -5.57 -7.37 20.35
CA LEU A 371 -5.73 -7.41 21.81
C LEU A 371 -7.20 -7.50 22.22
N LEU A 372 -8.08 -6.68 21.60
CA LEU A 372 -9.51 -6.69 21.89
C LEU A 372 -10.19 -8.02 21.53
N LYS A 373 -9.68 -8.71 20.50
CA LYS A 373 -10.12 -10.06 20.11
C LYS A 373 -9.52 -11.16 21.00
N GLY A 374 -8.51 -10.85 21.81
CA GLY A 374 -7.78 -11.84 22.60
C GLY A 374 -6.87 -12.75 21.77
N ILE A 375 -6.54 -12.38 20.53
CA ILE A 375 -5.58 -13.11 19.68
C ILE A 375 -4.15 -12.88 20.17
N ILE A 376 -3.84 -11.67 20.60
CA ILE A 376 -2.61 -11.35 21.34
C ILE A 376 -2.95 -11.26 22.81
N THR A 377 -2.16 -11.94 23.65
CA THR A 377 -2.31 -11.90 25.12
C THR A 377 -1.17 -11.10 25.75
N VAL A 378 -1.34 -10.73 27.01
CA VAL A 378 -0.28 -10.13 27.85
C VAL A 378 0.99 -10.97 27.84
N ASN A 379 0.85 -12.30 27.90
CA ASN A 379 2.00 -13.21 27.89
C ASN A 379 2.75 -13.21 26.55
N ASP A 380 2.04 -13.05 25.44
CA ASP A 380 2.67 -12.95 24.11
C ASP A 380 3.51 -11.68 23.99
N ILE A 381 2.99 -10.55 24.50
CA ILE A 381 3.74 -9.28 24.55
C ILE A 381 5.00 -9.45 25.40
N LYS A 382 4.89 -10.04 26.59
CA LYS A 382 6.04 -10.32 27.46
C LYS A 382 7.07 -11.23 26.80
N THR A 383 6.61 -12.22 26.04
CA THR A 383 7.47 -13.16 25.31
C THR A 383 8.25 -12.44 24.20
N VAL A 384 7.60 -11.63 23.38
CA VAL A 384 8.28 -10.86 22.34
C VAL A 384 9.24 -9.84 22.95
N LEU A 385 8.88 -9.20 24.05
CA LEU A 385 9.81 -8.29 24.74
C LEU A 385 11.06 -8.99 25.25
N LYS A 386 10.95 -10.20 25.83
CA LYS A 386 12.11 -10.99 26.26
C LYS A 386 13.02 -11.36 25.08
N GLU A 387 12.43 -11.85 24.00
CA GLU A 387 13.17 -12.19 22.78
C GLU A 387 13.85 -10.95 22.17
N TYR A 388 13.15 -9.83 22.09
CA TYR A 388 13.67 -8.58 21.52
C TYR A 388 14.82 -7.98 22.32
N LEU A 389 14.77 -8.12 23.65
CA LEU A 389 15.78 -7.60 24.58
C LEU A 389 16.86 -8.63 24.92
N GLU A 390 16.71 -9.88 24.49
CA GLU A 390 17.59 -10.99 24.85
C GLU A 390 17.74 -11.17 26.38
N ILE A 391 16.62 -11.08 27.13
CA ILE A 391 16.59 -11.17 28.60
C ILE A 391 15.77 -12.36 29.08
N ASP A 392 16.00 -12.78 30.32
CA ASP A 392 15.25 -13.84 31.01
C ASP A 392 14.03 -13.31 31.81
N ASP A 393 13.28 -14.24 32.42
CA ASP A 393 12.10 -13.90 33.23
C ASP A 393 12.44 -13.11 34.50
N ASN A 394 13.64 -13.28 35.07
CA ASN A 394 14.06 -12.56 36.27
C ASN A 394 14.36 -11.09 35.95
N ASP A 395 14.97 -10.84 34.81
CA ASP A 395 15.25 -9.48 34.34
C ASP A 395 13.98 -8.75 33.99
N LEU A 396 13.03 -9.42 33.29
CA LEU A 396 11.72 -8.83 33.00
C LEU A 396 10.98 -8.46 34.30
N LYS A 397 10.96 -9.33 35.32
CA LYS A 397 10.37 -9.04 36.63
C LYS A 397 10.99 -7.83 37.31
N LYS A 398 12.31 -7.68 37.24
CA LYS A 398 13.00 -6.48 37.77
C LYS A 398 12.51 -5.21 37.07
N PHE A 399 12.28 -5.24 35.76
CA PHE A 399 11.70 -4.10 35.05
C PHE A 399 10.28 -3.81 35.50
N GLU A 400 9.43 -4.84 35.63
CA GLU A 400 8.05 -4.70 36.12
C GLU A 400 7.99 -4.10 37.53
N GLU A 401 8.83 -4.59 38.46
CA GLU A 401 8.92 -4.07 39.83
C GLU A 401 9.35 -2.60 39.85
N LYS A 402 10.29 -2.24 38.99
CA LYS A 402 10.78 -0.89 38.88
C LYS A 402 9.71 0.06 38.31
N ILE A 403 8.92 -0.37 37.32
CA ILE A 403 7.76 0.39 36.81
C ILE A 403 6.72 0.59 37.92
N LYS A 404 6.42 -0.45 38.70
CA LYS A 404 5.45 -0.38 39.81
C LYS A 404 5.90 0.57 40.93
N SER A 405 7.20 0.68 41.17
CA SER A 405 7.77 1.53 42.23
C SER A 405 7.98 2.99 41.84
N THR A 406 7.91 3.32 40.56
CA THR A 406 8.28 4.64 40.04
C THR A 406 7.06 5.36 39.51
N SER A 407 6.75 6.56 40.00
CA SER A 407 5.79 7.45 39.33
C SER A 407 6.40 7.87 38.00
N ILE A 408 5.72 7.50 36.90
CA ILE A 408 6.26 7.59 35.53
C ILE A 408 6.40 9.06 35.13
N SER A 409 7.63 9.59 35.20
CA SER A 409 8.02 10.80 34.46
C SER A 409 9.21 10.47 33.55
N ARG A 410 9.31 11.14 32.41
CA ARG A 410 10.45 10.99 31.48
C ARG A 410 11.81 11.10 32.20
N LYS A 411 11.90 11.88 33.29
CA LYS A 411 13.11 12.02 34.11
C LYS A 411 13.50 10.73 34.87
N ASN A 412 12.56 9.84 35.12
CA ASN A 412 12.78 8.62 35.91
C ASN A 412 13.20 7.41 35.07
N VAL A 413 12.96 7.46 33.75
CA VAL A 413 13.37 6.39 32.82
C VAL A 413 14.90 6.32 32.69
N THR A 414 15.60 7.45 32.79
CA THR A 414 17.07 7.52 32.70
C THR A 414 17.82 6.77 33.80
N ASN A 415 17.17 6.49 34.93
CA ASN A 415 17.81 5.82 36.08
C ASN A 415 17.80 4.28 35.97
N ILE A 416 17.37 3.72 34.83
CA ILE A 416 17.28 2.30 34.62
C ILE A 416 18.36 1.89 33.63
N SER A 417 19.56 1.75 34.12
CA SER A 417 20.64 1.13 33.35
C SER A 417 20.52 -0.39 33.45
N HIS A 418 20.38 -1.03 32.32
CA HIS A 418 20.58 -2.46 32.16
C HIS A 418 21.37 -2.68 30.88
N ASP A 419 22.23 -3.69 30.85
CA ASP A 419 23.12 -3.95 29.73
C ASP A 419 22.36 -4.26 28.42
N CYS A 420 21.12 -4.76 28.50
CA CYS A 420 20.28 -5.01 27.32
C CYS A 420 19.94 -3.74 26.51
N PHE A 421 19.92 -2.57 27.15
CA PHE A 421 19.65 -1.32 26.44
C PHE A 421 20.89 -0.70 25.76
N LYS A 422 22.11 -1.18 26.07
CA LYS A 422 23.38 -0.71 25.46
C LYS A 422 23.45 0.82 25.30
N ASN A 423 23.00 1.56 26.32
CA ASN A 423 22.83 3.02 26.28
C ASN A 423 21.84 3.58 25.25
N ASN A 424 20.92 2.75 24.74
CA ASN A 424 19.87 3.17 23.82
C ASN A 424 18.66 3.68 24.61
N PHE A 425 18.59 5.00 24.77
CA PHE A 425 17.52 5.68 25.51
C PHE A 425 16.15 5.48 24.86
N ASP A 426 16.07 5.45 23.52
CA ASP A 426 14.81 5.30 22.81
C ASP A 426 14.22 3.89 23.02
N LEU A 427 15.05 2.86 22.92
CA LEU A 427 14.65 1.49 23.24
C LEU A 427 14.11 1.39 24.67
N GLN A 428 14.78 2.04 25.60
CA GLN A 428 14.39 2.07 27.00
C GLN A 428 13.00 2.71 27.19
N CYS A 429 12.75 3.85 26.54
CA CYS A 429 11.47 4.55 26.59
C CYS A 429 10.34 3.69 25.97
N ASP A 430 10.58 3.08 24.82
CA ASP A 430 9.60 2.25 24.12
C ASP A 430 9.19 1.02 24.93
N VAL A 431 10.17 0.31 25.49
CA VAL A 431 9.93 -0.88 26.33
C VAL A 431 9.17 -0.50 27.60
N TYR A 432 9.53 0.62 28.24
CA TYR A 432 8.83 1.13 29.42
C TYR A 432 7.38 1.47 29.13
N SER A 433 7.13 2.16 28.03
CA SER A 433 5.79 2.52 27.60
C SER A 433 4.90 1.27 27.44
N LEU A 434 5.42 0.26 26.72
CA LEU A 434 4.67 -0.97 26.46
C LEU A 434 4.48 -1.81 27.74
N LEU A 435 5.50 -2.00 28.57
CA LEU A 435 5.39 -2.71 29.84
C LEU A 435 4.43 -2.01 30.81
N SER A 436 4.38 -0.67 30.81
CA SER A 436 3.41 0.07 31.61
C SER A 436 1.97 -0.23 31.20
N LEU A 437 1.70 -0.33 29.89
CA LEU A 437 0.40 -0.80 29.39
C LEU A 437 0.12 -2.22 29.86
N VAL A 438 1.08 -3.14 29.62
CA VAL A 438 0.95 -4.56 29.97
C VAL A 438 0.55 -4.75 31.45
N LEU A 439 1.22 -4.06 32.38
CA LEU A 439 0.91 -4.13 33.81
C LEU A 439 -0.49 -3.58 34.15
N LYS A 440 -0.95 -2.54 33.46
CA LYS A 440 -2.29 -1.98 33.67
C LYS A 440 -3.37 -2.96 33.18
N ILE A 441 -3.23 -3.53 31.97
CA ILE A 441 -4.23 -4.46 31.42
C ILE A 441 -4.23 -5.80 32.16
N GLU A 442 -3.08 -6.33 32.59
CA GLU A 442 -3.00 -7.54 33.41
C GLU A 442 -3.76 -7.39 34.74
N ASN A 443 -3.68 -6.21 35.37
CA ASN A 443 -4.45 -5.92 36.57
C ASN A 443 -5.96 -5.79 36.30
N CYS A 444 -6.37 -5.35 35.10
CA CYS A 444 -7.77 -5.32 34.69
C CYS A 444 -8.30 -6.72 34.42
N GLU A 445 -7.55 -7.59 33.74
CA GLU A 445 -7.92 -8.99 33.50
C GLU A 445 -8.15 -9.75 34.80
N THR A 446 -7.23 -9.59 35.77
CA THR A 446 -7.37 -10.25 37.11
C THR A 446 -8.58 -9.79 37.90
N LYS A 447 -9.08 -8.58 37.63
CA LYS A 447 -10.25 -7.99 38.30
C LYS A 447 -11.54 -8.05 37.46
N ASN A 448 -11.50 -8.62 36.26
CA ASN A 448 -12.58 -8.61 35.27
C ASN A 448 -13.11 -7.18 34.95
N ASP A 449 -12.23 -6.18 34.95
CA ASP A 449 -12.59 -4.78 34.70
C ASP A 449 -12.32 -4.41 33.23
N PHE A 450 -13.16 -4.91 32.34
CA PHE A 450 -13.05 -4.69 30.90
C PHE A 450 -13.18 -3.22 30.49
N ASN A 451 -13.92 -2.40 31.23
CA ASN A 451 -14.04 -0.97 30.91
C ASN A 451 -12.69 -0.25 31.07
N LYS A 452 -11.97 -0.53 32.17
CA LYS A 452 -10.62 0.02 32.36
C LYS A 452 -9.59 -0.56 31.41
N PHE A 453 -9.74 -1.82 31.00
CA PHE A 453 -8.90 -2.40 29.97
C PHE A 453 -8.98 -1.58 28.68
N HIS A 454 -10.18 -1.32 28.17
CA HIS A 454 -10.40 -0.50 26.99
C HIS A 454 -9.87 0.93 27.16
N GLU A 455 -10.11 1.56 28.31
CA GLU A 455 -9.65 2.90 28.63
C GLU A 455 -8.11 3.00 28.56
N TYR A 456 -7.39 2.10 29.22
CA TYR A 456 -5.91 2.10 29.24
C TYR A 456 -5.32 1.79 27.87
N LEU A 457 -5.92 0.86 27.12
CA LEU A 457 -5.46 0.54 25.77
C LEU A 457 -5.66 1.74 24.85
N HIS A 458 -6.85 2.35 24.85
CA HIS A 458 -7.13 3.53 24.03
C HIS A 458 -6.24 4.73 24.37
N GLU A 459 -6.02 4.99 25.66
CA GLU A 459 -5.12 6.05 26.12
C GLU A 459 -3.70 5.83 25.58
N TRP A 460 -3.18 4.62 25.71
CA TRP A 460 -1.84 4.26 25.26
C TRP A 460 -1.70 4.37 23.73
N ILE A 461 -2.65 3.85 22.98
CA ILE A 461 -2.67 3.94 21.52
C ILE A 461 -2.68 5.40 21.06
N THR A 462 -3.50 6.25 21.69
CA THR A 462 -3.61 7.67 21.37
C THR A 462 -2.30 8.41 21.66
N GLN A 463 -1.65 8.10 22.78
CA GLN A 463 -0.35 8.67 23.12
C GLN A 463 0.73 8.22 22.13
N LEU A 464 0.77 6.93 21.77
CA LEU A 464 1.72 6.41 20.80
C LEU A 464 1.51 7.03 19.42
N LYS A 465 0.27 7.11 18.92
CA LYS A 465 -0.04 7.79 17.65
C LYS A 465 0.44 9.24 17.66
N THR A 466 0.21 9.97 18.75
CA THR A 466 0.66 11.37 18.87
C THR A 466 2.18 11.50 18.80
N GLN A 467 2.91 10.59 19.43
CA GLN A 467 4.38 10.56 19.39
C GLN A 467 4.90 10.24 17.99
N LEU A 468 4.29 9.24 17.33
CA LEU A 468 4.66 8.84 15.96
C LEU A 468 4.36 9.94 14.93
N ILE A 469 3.25 10.68 15.09
CA ILE A 469 2.92 11.87 14.28
C ILE A 469 4.02 12.94 14.43
N PHE A 470 4.47 13.19 15.66
CA PHE A 470 5.58 14.12 15.91
C PHE A 470 6.86 13.66 15.22
N VAL A 471 7.19 12.37 15.32
CA VAL A 471 8.38 11.78 14.68
C VAL A 471 8.31 11.88 13.16
N ALA A 472 7.17 11.56 12.55
CA ALA A 472 6.96 11.68 11.10
C ALA A 472 7.11 13.14 10.63
N ALA A 473 6.52 14.08 11.36
CA ALA A 473 6.61 15.52 11.07
C ALA A 473 8.06 16.01 11.16
N TRP A 474 8.78 15.64 12.23
CA TRP A 474 10.19 16.00 12.39
C TRP A 474 11.07 15.37 11.29
N SER A 475 10.87 14.09 10.99
CA SER A 475 11.62 13.40 9.95
C SER A 475 11.41 14.03 8.57
N PHE A 476 10.18 14.43 8.25
CA PHE A 476 9.86 15.14 7.01
C PHE A 476 10.59 16.48 6.93
N GLN A 477 10.49 17.32 7.98
CA GLN A 477 11.17 18.61 8.04
C GLN A 477 12.70 18.47 7.93
N TYR A 478 13.27 17.51 8.65
CA TYR A 478 14.71 17.26 8.63
C TYR A 478 15.23 16.84 7.25
N ASN A 479 14.43 16.06 6.52
CA ASN A 479 14.81 15.53 5.21
C ASN A 479 14.24 16.31 4.02
N ILE A 480 13.59 17.46 4.24
CA ILE A 480 12.83 18.16 3.17
C ILE A 480 13.66 18.42 1.91
N ASN A 481 14.92 18.84 2.07
CA ASN A 481 15.79 19.09 0.93
C ASN A 481 16.07 17.82 0.11
N LYS A 482 16.26 16.67 0.78
CA LYS A 482 16.45 15.38 0.10
C LYS A 482 15.16 14.93 -0.58
N ILE A 483 14.02 15.14 0.07
CA ILE A 483 12.68 14.81 -0.46
C ILE A 483 12.41 15.63 -1.72
N MET A 484 12.58 16.95 -1.65
CA MET A 484 12.31 17.85 -2.76
C MET A 484 13.30 17.69 -3.93
N ASN A 485 14.51 17.21 -3.67
CA ASN A 485 15.49 16.84 -4.69
C ASN A 485 15.35 15.38 -5.18
N GLY A 486 14.39 14.61 -4.63
CA GLY A 486 14.16 13.21 -4.98
C GLY A 486 15.23 12.23 -4.49
N THR A 487 16.17 12.66 -3.64
CA THR A 487 17.28 11.84 -3.15
C THR A 487 16.99 11.11 -1.83
N PHE A 488 15.80 11.31 -1.26
CA PHE A 488 15.36 10.58 -0.07
C PHE A 488 14.81 9.21 -0.46
N SER A 489 15.44 8.14 -0.01
CA SER A 489 15.16 6.75 -0.42
C SER A 489 14.53 5.89 0.68
N SER A 490 14.30 6.45 1.87
CA SER A 490 13.75 5.73 3.03
C SER A 490 12.30 6.13 3.32
N GLU A 491 11.68 5.46 4.28
CA GLU A 491 10.40 5.86 4.88
C GLU A 491 10.65 6.85 6.03
N LEU A 492 9.68 7.73 6.32
CA LEU A 492 9.84 8.76 7.36
C LEU A 492 10.05 8.15 8.76
N LEU A 493 9.36 7.05 9.07
CA LEU A 493 9.46 6.37 10.37
C LEU A 493 10.67 5.44 10.49
N ASN A 494 11.35 5.14 9.39
CA ASN A 494 12.55 4.30 9.33
C ASN A 494 13.83 5.09 9.01
N ALA A 495 13.73 6.40 8.79
CA ALA A 495 14.88 7.26 8.50
C ALA A 495 15.94 7.23 9.63
N ASP A 496 17.18 7.59 9.29
CA ASP A 496 18.23 7.73 10.28
C ASP A 496 17.82 8.75 11.34
N LYS A 497 18.17 8.47 12.60
CA LYS A 497 17.81 9.29 13.77
C LYS A 497 16.30 9.38 14.08
N CYS A 498 15.49 8.46 13.56
CA CYS A 498 14.08 8.36 13.91
C CYS A 498 13.89 7.74 15.29
N TYR A 499 13.13 8.41 16.17
CA TYR A 499 12.70 7.87 17.46
C TYR A 499 11.58 6.85 17.30
N HIS A 500 11.34 6.01 18.30
CA HIS A 500 10.25 5.00 18.33
C HIS A 500 10.31 3.89 17.27
N LYS A 501 11.46 3.68 16.62
CA LYS A 501 11.65 2.53 15.71
C LYS A 501 11.44 1.19 16.40
N ASN A 502 11.82 1.10 17.66
CA ASN A 502 11.78 -0.16 18.42
C ASN A 502 10.34 -0.58 18.69
N ILE A 503 9.48 0.34 19.13
CA ILE A 503 8.07 0.01 19.36
C ILE A 503 7.39 -0.44 18.07
N MET A 504 7.67 0.22 16.94
CA MET A 504 7.12 -0.16 15.64
C MET A 504 7.59 -1.56 15.20
N ARG A 505 8.84 -1.94 15.50
CA ARG A 505 9.35 -3.29 15.24
C ARG A 505 8.73 -4.33 16.16
N ILE A 506 8.58 -4.02 17.45
CA ILE A 506 7.95 -4.92 18.44
C ILE A 506 6.49 -5.19 18.03
N LEU A 507 5.72 -4.15 17.68
CA LEU A 507 4.34 -4.30 17.20
C LEU A 507 4.29 -5.15 15.94
N LYS A 508 5.18 -4.90 14.96
CA LYS A 508 5.28 -5.72 13.74
C LYS A 508 5.56 -7.19 14.07
N THR A 509 6.51 -7.46 14.96
CA THR A 509 6.84 -8.84 15.37
C THR A 509 5.66 -9.54 16.03
N LEU A 510 4.91 -8.83 16.88
CA LEU A 510 3.69 -9.35 17.51
C LEU A 510 2.65 -9.75 16.44
N MET A 511 2.40 -8.88 15.46
CA MET A 511 1.46 -9.14 14.38
C MET A 511 1.91 -10.35 13.53
N GLU A 512 3.17 -10.39 13.10
CA GLU A 512 3.71 -11.48 12.29
C GLU A 512 3.68 -12.83 13.02
N LYS A 513 3.99 -12.83 14.32
CA LYS A 513 4.11 -14.06 15.10
C LYS A 513 2.76 -14.64 15.51
N TYR A 514 1.83 -13.81 15.95
CA TYR A 514 0.59 -14.26 16.60
C TYR A 514 -0.69 -13.98 15.82
N VAL A 515 -0.71 -12.97 14.94
CA VAL A 515 -1.94 -12.60 14.23
C VAL A 515 -1.99 -13.19 12.83
N TYR A 516 -1.01 -12.87 11.98
CA TYR A 516 -1.05 -13.31 10.58
C TYR A 516 -0.92 -14.82 10.39
N ASN A 517 -0.38 -15.51 11.41
CA ASN A 517 -0.25 -16.98 11.44
C ASN A 517 -1.27 -17.64 12.40
N SER A 518 -2.25 -16.91 12.93
CA SER A 518 -3.29 -17.48 13.80
C SER A 518 -4.21 -18.43 13.03
N ASP A 519 -4.81 -19.38 13.74
CA ASP A 519 -5.79 -20.31 13.17
C ASP A 519 -6.98 -19.58 12.57
N GLU A 520 -7.43 -18.47 13.21
CA GLU A 520 -8.53 -17.65 12.72
C GLU A 520 -8.19 -17.04 11.36
N VAL A 521 -7.04 -16.37 11.23
CA VAL A 521 -6.61 -15.74 9.97
C VAL A 521 -6.31 -16.80 8.92
N SER A 522 -5.71 -17.95 9.29
CA SER A 522 -5.45 -19.06 8.37
C SER A 522 -6.75 -19.63 7.80
N PHE A 523 -7.76 -19.83 8.63
CA PHE A 523 -9.08 -20.30 8.19
C PHE A 523 -9.76 -19.28 7.25
N GLN A 524 -9.71 -17.99 7.59
CA GLN A 524 -10.23 -16.92 6.75
C GLN A 524 -9.53 -16.88 5.38
N ASN A 525 -8.21 -17.10 5.35
CA ASN A 525 -7.42 -17.14 4.13
C ASN A 525 -7.84 -18.30 3.20
N GLU A 526 -8.06 -19.50 3.76
CA GLU A 526 -8.53 -20.63 2.95
C GLU A 526 -9.95 -20.40 2.41
N GLN A 527 -10.83 -19.77 3.18
CA GLN A 527 -12.15 -19.36 2.69
C GLN A 527 -12.04 -18.32 1.56
N ALA A 528 -11.21 -17.28 1.73
CA ALA A 528 -10.97 -16.26 0.73
C ALA A 528 -10.45 -16.87 -0.58
N LYS A 529 -9.48 -17.78 -0.48
CA LYS A 529 -8.94 -18.52 -1.63
C LYS A 529 -10.02 -19.29 -2.39
N PHE A 530 -10.86 -20.05 -1.67
CA PHE A 530 -11.96 -20.80 -2.29
C PHE A 530 -12.94 -19.85 -3.00
N LEU A 531 -13.35 -18.78 -2.34
CA LEU A 531 -14.32 -17.82 -2.87
C LEU A 531 -13.79 -17.07 -4.10
N ILE A 532 -12.56 -16.57 -4.06
CA ILE A 532 -11.93 -15.89 -5.20
C ILE A 532 -11.80 -16.82 -6.40
N ASN A 533 -11.30 -18.05 -6.19
CA ASN A 533 -11.18 -19.03 -7.28
C ASN A 533 -12.55 -19.37 -7.91
N LYS A 534 -13.59 -19.53 -7.09
CA LYS A 534 -14.95 -19.84 -7.58
C LYS A 534 -15.51 -18.67 -8.39
N VAL A 535 -15.38 -17.42 -7.87
CA VAL A 535 -15.83 -16.22 -8.58
C VAL A 535 -15.07 -16.04 -9.88
N TRP A 536 -13.74 -16.16 -9.86
CA TRP A 536 -12.92 -16.09 -11.07
C TRP A 536 -13.39 -17.11 -12.13
N SER A 537 -13.55 -18.38 -11.73
CA SER A 537 -14.03 -19.45 -12.63
C SER A 537 -15.41 -19.13 -13.20
N ASN A 538 -16.37 -18.70 -12.38
CA ASN A 538 -17.71 -18.37 -12.80
C ASN A 538 -17.73 -17.20 -13.82
N LEU A 539 -16.93 -16.15 -13.55
CA LEU A 539 -16.89 -14.96 -14.39
C LEU A 539 -16.09 -15.15 -15.69
N THR A 540 -15.20 -16.14 -15.77
CA THR A 540 -14.40 -16.42 -16.99
C THR A 540 -14.93 -17.58 -17.82
N GLU A 541 -15.98 -18.29 -17.39
CA GLU A 541 -16.52 -19.46 -18.09
C GLU A 541 -16.97 -19.10 -19.51
N PHE A 542 -17.55 -17.92 -19.73
CA PHE A 542 -18.01 -17.49 -21.05
C PHE A 542 -16.87 -17.28 -22.04
N ILE A 543 -15.63 -17.05 -21.58
CA ILE A 543 -14.47 -16.84 -22.47
C ILE A 543 -14.01 -18.17 -23.11
N LYS A 544 -14.16 -19.31 -22.42
CA LYS A 544 -13.57 -20.59 -22.82
C LYS A 544 -13.99 -21.07 -24.23
N ASN A 545 -15.23 -20.81 -24.62
CA ASN A 545 -15.80 -21.31 -25.86
C ASN A 545 -16.27 -20.19 -26.80
N LYS A 546 -15.78 -18.97 -26.60
CA LYS A 546 -16.31 -17.79 -27.26
C LYS A 546 -15.65 -17.53 -28.61
N LYS A 547 -16.48 -17.24 -29.63
CA LYS A 547 -16.05 -16.52 -30.83
C LYS A 547 -15.98 -15.03 -30.52
N ARG A 548 -15.07 -14.29 -31.17
CA ARG A 548 -14.92 -12.83 -30.99
C ARG A 548 -16.30 -12.15 -31.10
N ASN A 549 -16.62 -11.33 -30.09
CA ASN A 549 -17.91 -10.59 -30.00
C ASN A 549 -19.20 -11.44 -29.86
N ASP A 550 -19.09 -12.70 -29.43
CA ASP A 550 -20.25 -13.53 -29.14
C ASP A 550 -20.73 -13.31 -27.70
N PHE A 551 -21.60 -12.33 -27.50
CA PHE A 551 -22.25 -12.04 -26.24
C PHE A 551 -23.63 -12.69 -26.07
N ASP A 552 -24.02 -13.58 -26.98
CA ASP A 552 -25.31 -14.26 -26.94
C ASP A 552 -25.29 -15.64 -26.29
N ASN A 553 -24.11 -16.11 -25.85
CA ASN A 553 -24.00 -17.40 -25.19
C ASN A 553 -24.63 -17.41 -23.79
N ASP A 554 -25.08 -18.57 -23.34
CA ASP A 554 -25.79 -18.71 -22.07
C ASP A 554 -24.90 -18.38 -20.89
N SER A 555 -23.62 -18.71 -20.93
CA SER A 555 -22.66 -18.37 -19.85
C SER A 555 -22.46 -16.85 -19.69
N PHE A 556 -22.48 -16.09 -20.80
CA PHE A 556 -22.44 -14.64 -20.74
C PHE A 556 -23.72 -14.04 -20.12
N LYS A 557 -24.88 -14.58 -20.46
CA LYS A 557 -26.18 -14.13 -19.90
C LYS A 557 -26.28 -14.36 -18.38
N LEU A 558 -25.51 -15.30 -17.84
CA LEU A 558 -25.45 -15.56 -16.42
C LEU A 558 -24.58 -14.55 -15.65
N LEU A 559 -23.75 -13.74 -16.31
CA LEU A 559 -22.92 -12.73 -15.64
C LEU A 559 -23.80 -11.65 -14.97
N PRO A 560 -23.29 -10.99 -13.90
CA PRO A 560 -23.95 -9.80 -13.35
C PRO A 560 -24.21 -8.77 -14.45
N MET A 561 -25.43 -8.21 -14.51
CA MET A 561 -25.86 -7.28 -15.58
C MET A 561 -24.88 -6.11 -15.77
N ARG A 562 -24.34 -5.60 -14.68
CA ARG A 562 -23.32 -4.54 -14.67
C ARG A 562 -22.06 -4.96 -15.44
N LEU A 563 -21.58 -6.18 -15.23
CA LEU A 563 -20.41 -6.72 -15.92
C LEU A 563 -20.71 -6.95 -17.40
N GLN A 564 -21.89 -7.50 -17.74
CA GLN A 564 -22.33 -7.67 -19.14
C GLN A 564 -22.30 -6.34 -19.91
N GLN A 565 -22.94 -5.31 -19.37
CA GLN A 565 -22.99 -3.97 -19.99
C GLN A 565 -21.59 -3.37 -20.18
N THR A 566 -20.71 -3.59 -19.22
CA THR A 566 -19.34 -3.11 -19.26
C THR A 566 -18.54 -3.82 -20.35
N LEU A 567 -18.60 -5.15 -20.39
CA LEU A 567 -17.93 -5.96 -21.43
C LEU A 567 -18.39 -5.57 -22.84
N ILE A 568 -19.69 -5.47 -23.09
CA ILE A 568 -20.23 -5.06 -24.40
C ILE A 568 -19.71 -3.68 -24.80
N LYS A 569 -19.70 -2.73 -23.87
CA LYS A 569 -19.32 -1.33 -24.16
C LYS A 569 -17.85 -1.16 -24.49
N TYR A 570 -16.96 -1.84 -23.77
CA TYR A 570 -15.54 -1.57 -23.82
C TYR A 570 -14.76 -2.53 -24.73
N THR A 571 -15.16 -3.80 -24.83
CA THR A 571 -14.42 -4.78 -25.64
C THR A 571 -14.73 -4.74 -27.14
N SER A 572 -15.81 -4.10 -27.56
CA SER A 572 -16.17 -3.99 -28.98
C SER A 572 -15.25 -3.09 -29.81
N LYS A 573 -14.35 -2.34 -29.18
CA LYS A 573 -13.56 -1.26 -29.80
C LYS A 573 -12.05 -1.50 -29.82
N GLU A 574 -11.54 -2.54 -29.17
CA GLU A 574 -10.11 -2.73 -28.95
C GLU A 574 -9.53 -3.88 -29.77
N ASP A 575 -8.28 -3.72 -30.24
CA ASP A 575 -7.56 -4.76 -31.00
C ASP A 575 -7.12 -5.92 -30.11
N ASP A 576 -6.80 -5.66 -28.83
CA ASP A 576 -6.40 -6.68 -27.84
C ASP A 576 -7.58 -7.10 -26.95
N PHE A 577 -8.52 -7.78 -27.57
CA PHE A 577 -9.82 -8.12 -27.02
C PHE A 577 -9.76 -8.96 -25.74
N LEU A 578 -8.89 -9.97 -25.69
CA LEU A 578 -8.79 -10.86 -24.53
C LEU A 578 -8.20 -10.16 -23.30
N TYR A 579 -7.18 -9.33 -23.49
CA TYR A 579 -6.61 -8.54 -22.42
C TYR A 579 -7.69 -7.65 -21.79
N SER A 580 -8.43 -6.93 -22.63
CA SER A 580 -9.47 -6.01 -22.17
C SER A 580 -10.60 -6.74 -21.42
N GLU A 581 -11.02 -7.92 -21.88
CA GLU A 581 -12.01 -8.73 -21.17
C GLU A 581 -11.53 -9.17 -19.79
N LEU A 582 -10.34 -9.75 -19.73
CA LEU A 582 -9.74 -10.19 -18.48
C LEU A 582 -9.53 -9.02 -17.52
N ARG A 583 -9.08 -7.89 -18.04
CA ARG A 583 -8.85 -6.69 -17.24
C ARG A 583 -10.15 -6.14 -16.65
N ILE A 584 -11.26 -6.11 -17.42
CA ILE A 584 -12.59 -5.71 -16.94
C ILE A 584 -13.07 -6.65 -15.83
N ILE A 585 -12.87 -7.96 -15.98
CA ILE A 585 -13.24 -8.93 -14.94
C ILE A 585 -12.43 -8.70 -13.67
N ILE A 586 -11.13 -8.45 -13.79
CA ILE A 586 -10.25 -8.13 -12.66
C ILE A 586 -10.74 -6.85 -11.96
N ASP A 587 -10.98 -5.78 -12.73
CA ASP A 587 -11.49 -4.51 -12.21
C ASP A 587 -12.83 -4.73 -11.47
N PHE A 588 -13.71 -5.55 -12.03
CA PHE A 588 -14.98 -5.89 -11.41
C PHE A 588 -14.77 -6.63 -10.07
N ILE A 589 -13.96 -7.70 -10.05
CA ILE A 589 -13.68 -8.46 -8.82
C ILE A 589 -13.04 -7.56 -7.76
N CYS A 590 -12.05 -6.75 -8.11
CA CYS A 590 -11.40 -5.84 -7.17
C CYS A 590 -12.35 -4.77 -6.62
N SER A 591 -13.44 -4.44 -7.32
CA SER A 591 -14.46 -3.49 -6.85
C SER A 591 -15.47 -4.07 -5.87
N LEU A 592 -15.58 -5.40 -5.78
CA LEU A 592 -16.54 -6.09 -4.92
C LEU A 592 -16.16 -5.95 -3.44
N SER A 593 -17.18 -6.01 -2.59
CA SER A 593 -17.00 -6.25 -1.15
C SER A 593 -16.82 -7.75 -0.87
N ASP A 594 -16.37 -8.07 0.35
CA ASP A 594 -16.19 -9.47 0.78
C ASP A 594 -17.53 -10.25 0.73
N GLU A 595 -18.62 -9.57 1.06
CA GLU A 595 -19.96 -10.16 1.06
C GLU A 595 -20.49 -10.37 -0.38
N GLU A 596 -20.20 -9.45 -1.31
CA GLU A 596 -20.57 -9.60 -2.72
C GLU A 596 -19.83 -10.78 -3.37
N VAL A 597 -18.54 -10.98 -3.03
CA VAL A 597 -17.80 -12.16 -3.48
C VAL A 597 -18.44 -13.45 -2.96
N ARG A 598 -18.89 -13.48 -1.71
CA ARG A 598 -19.60 -14.62 -1.14
C ARG A 598 -20.88 -14.96 -1.90
N LYS A 599 -21.67 -13.93 -2.22
CA LYS A 599 -22.91 -14.07 -3.01
C LYS A 599 -22.62 -14.59 -4.41
N LEU A 600 -21.62 -14.03 -5.10
CA LEU A 600 -21.26 -14.46 -6.45
C LEU A 600 -20.64 -15.86 -6.50
N ALA A 601 -19.90 -16.28 -5.48
CA ALA A 601 -19.39 -17.65 -5.41
C ALA A 601 -20.53 -18.70 -5.32
N ASN A 602 -21.65 -18.32 -4.71
CA ASN A 602 -22.84 -19.18 -4.56
C ASN A 602 -23.91 -18.95 -5.65
N TRP A 603 -23.58 -18.24 -6.72
CA TRP A 603 -24.51 -17.80 -7.76
C TRP A 603 -25.31 -18.94 -8.42
N GLU A 604 -24.70 -20.11 -8.64
CA GLU A 604 -25.38 -21.28 -9.19
C GLU A 604 -26.52 -21.76 -8.29
N VAL A 605 -26.32 -21.68 -6.97
CA VAL A 605 -27.35 -22.05 -5.97
C VAL A 605 -28.48 -21.02 -5.98
N LEU A 606 -28.15 -19.73 -6.13
CA LEU A 606 -29.14 -18.66 -6.20
C LEU A 606 -29.99 -18.75 -7.48
N ASN A 607 -29.38 -19.01 -8.63
CA ASN A 607 -30.11 -19.19 -9.89
C ASN A 607 -30.99 -20.45 -9.90
N SER A 608 -30.57 -21.52 -9.28
CA SER A 608 -31.41 -22.73 -9.12
C SER A 608 -32.60 -22.54 -8.17
N MET A 609 -32.58 -21.48 -7.32
CA MET A 609 -33.67 -21.12 -6.41
C MET A 609 -34.64 -20.09 -7.03
N ILE A 610 -34.24 -19.41 -8.11
CA ILE A 610 -35.03 -18.36 -8.78
C ILE A 610 -35.70 -18.90 -10.05
N GLY A 611 -35.25 -20.03 -10.61
CA GLY A 611 -35.87 -20.76 -11.70
C GLY A 611 -36.83 -21.81 -11.20
#